data_58f4ea84883687310451a66100aa7089
#
_entry.id   58f4ea84883687310451a66100aa7089
#
_cell.length_a   1.000
_cell.length_b   1.000
_cell.length_c   1.000
_cell.angle_alpha   90.00
_cell.angle_beta   90.00
_cell.angle_gamma   90.00
#
_symmetry.space_group_name_H-M   'P 1'
#
loop_
_entity.id
_entity.type
_entity.pdbx_description
1 polymer ?
#
loop_
_entity_poly.entity_id
_entity_poly.type
_entity_poly.pdbx_seq_one_letter_code
_entity_poly.pdbx_strand_id
1 'polypeptide(L)'
;MSSLFSLAGKVAVITGSSRGIGRAIAERFAEHGAKVAISSRKLEACEEVAALINARHGSGSAIAVEANISSKPALKRLAAQTAARLGPIDVLVCNAASNPYYGPMAGISDEQLRKVLDNNIVSNHWLISAVAPGMIERGGGSIIIVSSIGGLRGSPLLGAYAISKAADLQLARNLAVEYGPHNLRVNCIAPGLVRTEFARALWDDPELLAQRSARTPLRRIGEADEIAGAAVFLAAPASSFVTGQTLVVDGGVTA
;
A
#
# COMPACT_ATOMS: atom_id res chain seq x y z
N MET A 1 13.10 18.14 10.82
CA MET A 1 11.73 17.87 10.36
C MET A 1 10.74 18.17 11.50
N SER A 2 9.51 18.60 11.20
CA SER A 2 8.47 18.75 12.22
C SER A 2 8.23 17.42 12.92
N SER A 3 8.10 17.39 14.24
CA SER A 3 7.81 16.19 15.05
C SER A 3 6.52 15.49 14.61
N LEU A 4 5.56 16.24 14.03
CA LEU A 4 4.28 15.71 13.53
C LEU A 4 4.44 14.70 12.38
N PHE A 5 5.46 14.81 11.54
CA PHE A 5 5.70 13.92 10.40
C PHE A 5 6.87 12.96 10.63
N SER A 6 7.44 12.93 11.83
CA SER A 6 8.54 12.03 12.16
C SER A 6 8.06 10.59 12.29
N LEU A 7 8.80 9.67 11.67
CA LEU A 7 8.68 8.23 11.84
C LEU A 7 9.89 7.66 12.57
N ALA A 8 10.68 8.51 13.25
CA ALA A 8 11.87 8.09 13.99
C ALA A 8 11.55 6.98 14.99
N GLY A 9 12.32 5.89 14.94
CA GLY A 9 12.14 4.72 15.80
C GLY A 9 10.98 3.79 15.41
N LYS A 10 10.20 4.09 14.37
CA LYS A 10 9.13 3.24 13.88
C LYS A 10 9.66 2.14 12.97
N VAL A 11 9.02 0.98 13.03
CA VAL A 11 9.25 -0.15 12.12
C VAL A 11 8.04 -0.31 11.20
N ALA A 12 8.29 -0.31 9.89
CA ALA A 12 7.24 -0.43 8.89
C ALA A 12 7.43 -1.68 8.00
N VAL A 13 6.33 -2.37 7.72
CA VAL A 13 6.25 -3.41 6.68
C VAL A 13 5.48 -2.86 5.49
N ILE A 14 6.06 -2.97 4.29
CA ILE A 14 5.42 -2.53 3.06
C ILE A 14 5.41 -3.68 2.04
N THR A 15 4.22 -4.16 1.66
CA THR A 15 4.09 -5.20 0.63
C THR A 15 4.19 -4.60 -0.77
N GLY A 16 4.80 -5.33 -1.72
CA GLY A 16 4.99 -4.85 -3.09
C GLY A 16 5.92 -3.65 -3.19
N SER A 17 6.94 -3.58 -2.33
CA SER A 17 7.82 -2.41 -2.18
C SER A 17 9.15 -2.50 -2.94
N SER A 18 9.32 -3.48 -3.84
CA SER A 18 10.48 -3.52 -4.74
C SER A 18 10.40 -2.53 -5.91
N ARG A 19 9.24 -1.90 -6.16
CA ARG A 19 9.02 -0.91 -7.24
C ARG A 19 7.76 -0.07 -7.01
N GLY A 20 7.60 0.96 -7.85
CA GLY A 20 6.39 1.80 -7.91
C GLY A 20 6.02 2.46 -6.58
N ILE A 21 4.73 2.54 -6.28
CA ILE A 21 4.20 3.20 -5.08
C ILE A 21 4.81 2.62 -3.79
N GLY A 22 4.87 1.28 -3.67
CA GLY A 22 5.41 0.65 -2.47
C GLY A 22 6.88 0.99 -2.22
N ARG A 23 7.70 1.08 -3.28
CA ARG A 23 9.10 1.51 -3.18
C ARG A 23 9.19 2.98 -2.75
N ALA A 24 8.43 3.87 -3.36
CA ALA A 24 8.41 5.28 -2.99
C ALA A 24 7.98 5.46 -1.52
N ILE A 25 6.96 4.72 -1.05
CA ILE A 25 6.55 4.73 0.36
C ILE A 25 7.72 4.29 1.27
N ALA A 26 8.43 3.21 0.92
CA ALA A 26 9.54 2.72 1.72
C ALA A 26 10.70 3.73 1.79
N GLU A 27 11.07 4.35 0.66
CA GLU A 27 12.10 5.38 0.60
C GLU A 27 11.73 6.60 1.46
N ARG A 28 10.48 7.10 1.36
CA ARG A 28 10.01 8.24 2.17
C ARG A 28 9.87 7.90 3.65
N PHE A 29 9.44 6.69 3.98
CA PHE A 29 9.41 6.27 5.39
C PHE A 29 10.81 6.25 6.02
N ALA A 30 11.80 5.73 5.30
CA ALA A 30 13.19 5.74 5.75
C ALA A 30 13.75 7.17 5.88
N GLU A 31 13.43 8.08 4.94
CA GLU A 31 13.79 9.50 5.00
C GLU A 31 13.20 10.18 6.25
N HIS A 32 12.00 9.76 6.67
CA HIS A 32 11.36 10.25 7.90
C HIS A 32 11.79 9.50 9.17
N GLY A 33 12.79 8.61 9.07
CA GLY A 33 13.46 7.96 10.20
C GLY A 33 12.90 6.58 10.58
N ALA A 34 12.02 5.99 9.79
CA ALA A 34 11.55 4.62 10.02
C ALA A 34 12.56 3.58 9.55
N LYS A 35 12.55 2.41 10.19
CA LYS A 35 13.13 1.19 9.64
C LYS A 35 12.08 0.46 8.81
N VAL A 36 12.45 -0.02 7.61
CA VAL A 36 11.49 -0.55 6.65
C VAL A 36 11.82 -1.99 6.21
N ALA A 37 10.81 -2.85 6.14
CA ALA A 37 10.91 -4.15 5.51
C ALA A 37 10.39 -4.05 4.06
N ILE A 38 11.29 -4.25 3.11
CA ILE A 38 11.01 -4.30 1.67
C ILE A 38 10.56 -5.70 1.31
N SER A 39 9.37 -5.84 0.71
CA SER A 39 8.83 -7.16 0.40
C SER A 39 8.20 -7.24 -0.98
N SER A 40 8.57 -8.28 -1.71
CA SER A 40 7.94 -8.73 -2.96
C SER A 40 8.25 -10.21 -3.20
N ARG A 41 7.76 -10.76 -4.33
CA ARG A 41 8.02 -12.15 -4.74
C ARG A 41 9.44 -12.42 -5.23
N LYS A 42 10.23 -11.37 -5.49
CA LYS A 42 11.62 -11.45 -5.97
C LYS A 42 12.52 -10.86 -4.91
N LEU A 43 13.25 -11.72 -4.22
CA LEU A 43 14.15 -11.31 -3.13
C LEU A 43 15.22 -10.33 -3.63
N GLU A 44 15.87 -10.62 -4.74
CA GLU A 44 16.92 -9.78 -5.34
C GLU A 44 16.47 -8.32 -5.53
N ALA A 45 15.28 -8.13 -6.10
CA ALA A 45 14.72 -6.78 -6.28
C ALA A 45 14.39 -6.08 -4.95
N CYS A 46 14.13 -6.82 -3.87
CA CYS A 46 13.97 -6.26 -2.54
C CYS A 46 15.33 -5.89 -1.94
N GLU A 47 16.35 -6.71 -2.16
CA GLU A 47 17.73 -6.47 -1.69
C GLU A 47 18.33 -5.22 -2.33
N GLU A 48 18.12 -5.01 -3.64
CA GLU A 48 18.53 -3.79 -4.34
C GLU A 48 17.94 -2.53 -3.69
N VAL A 49 16.63 -2.53 -3.42
CA VAL A 49 15.96 -1.38 -2.78
C VAL A 49 16.43 -1.20 -1.34
N ALA A 50 16.56 -2.29 -0.58
CA ALA A 50 17.06 -2.22 0.79
C ALA A 50 18.49 -1.69 0.85
N ALA A 51 19.37 -2.10 -0.08
CA ALA A 51 20.74 -1.60 -0.19
C ALA A 51 20.77 -0.09 -0.47
N LEU A 52 19.94 0.39 -1.41
CA LEU A 52 19.83 1.82 -1.71
C LEU A 52 19.36 2.65 -0.50
N ILE A 53 18.37 2.16 0.24
CA ILE A 53 17.87 2.83 1.45
C ILE A 53 18.97 2.83 2.54
N ASN A 54 19.64 1.70 2.75
CA ASN A 54 20.73 1.59 3.74
C ASN A 54 21.91 2.50 3.41
N ALA A 55 22.26 2.66 2.13
CA ALA A 55 23.31 3.57 1.68
C ALA A 55 22.99 5.05 1.98
N ARG A 56 21.71 5.43 1.93
CA ARG A 56 21.27 6.82 2.14
C ARG A 56 20.99 7.16 3.60
N HIS A 57 20.46 6.20 4.36
CA HIS A 57 19.89 6.44 5.70
C HIS A 57 20.62 5.67 6.81
N GLY A 58 21.68 4.94 6.48
CA GLY A 58 22.49 4.16 7.43
C GLY A 58 22.11 2.68 7.46
N SER A 59 23.10 1.87 7.80
CA SER A 59 22.94 0.41 7.91
C SER A 59 21.84 0.04 8.90
N GLY A 60 20.98 -0.91 8.51
CA GLY A 60 19.84 -1.35 9.33
C GLY A 60 18.57 -0.51 9.18
N SER A 61 18.56 0.51 8.31
CA SER A 61 17.34 1.26 7.97
C SER A 61 16.37 0.44 7.11
N ALA A 62 16.85 -0.54 6.36
CA ALA A 62 16.01 -1.41 5.55
C ALA A 62 16.49 -2.86 5.56
N ILE A 63 15.53 -3.78 5.46
CA ILE A 63 15.77 -5.20 5.21
C ILE A 63 14.95 -5.70 4.04
N ALA A 64 15.44 -6.71 3.33
CA ALA A 64 14.68 -7.45 2.33
C ALA A 64 14.07 -8.71 2.92
N VAL A 65 12.79 -8.96 2.62
CA VAL A 65 12.06 -10.18 2.99
C VAL A 65 11.18 -10.61 1.83
N GLU A 66 11.47 -11.78 1.27
CA GLU A 66 10.63 -12.35 0.22
C GLU A 66 9.27 -12.76 0.77
N ALA A 67 8.19 -12.30 0.11
CA ALA A 67 6.85 -12.80 0.39
C ALA A 67 5.95 -12.74 -0.85
N ASN A 68 5.30 -13.88 -1.14
CA ASN A 68 4.19 -13.92 -2.08
C ASN A 68 2.88 -13.69 -1.33
N ILE A 69 2.14 -12.64 -1.69
CA ILE A 69 0.86 -12.30 -1.03
C ILE A 69 -0.21 -13.38 -1.18
N SER A 70 -0.12 -14.24 -2.21
CA SER A 70 -1.03 -15.39 -2.36
C SER A 70 -0.78 -16.50 -1.32
N SER A 71 0.24 -16.38 -0.47
CA SER A 71 0.64 -17.38 0.50
C SER A 71 0.54 -16.86 1.93
N LYS A 72 -0.50 -17.29 2.65
CA LYS A 72 -0.67 -16.97 4.07
C LYS A 72 0.56 -17.30 4.94
N PRO A 73 1.24 -18.48 4.76
CA PRO A 73 2.49 -18.75 5.48
C PRO A 73 3.61 -17.77 5.14
N ALA A 74 3.73 -17.31 3.88
CA ALA A 74 4.76 -16.34 3.50
C ALA A 74 4.51 -14.97 4.17
N LEU A 75 3.25 -14.53 4.25
CA LEU A 75 2.89 -13.30 4.95
C LEU A 75 3.14 -13.36 6.46
N LYS A 76 2.87 -14.51 7.09
CA LYS A 76 3.22 -14.73 8.51
C LYS A 76 4.74 -14.67 8.72
N ARG A 77 5.54 -15.28 7.82
CA ARG A 77 7.01 -15.20 7.88
C ARG A 77 7.51 -13.78 7.68
N LEU A 78 6.92 -13.00 6.76
CA LEU A 78 7.24 -11.58 6.57
C LEU A 78 7.10 -10.80 7.88
N ALA A 79 5.96 -10.92 8.56
CA ALA A 79 5.73 -10.26 9.85
C ALA A 79 6.75 -10.70 10.91
N ALA A 80 6.96 -12.01 11.05
CA ALA A 80 7.88 -12.57 12.06
C ALA A 80 9.34 -12.16 11.81
N GLN A 81 9.83 -12.24 10.56
CA GLN A 81 11.19 -11.86 10.22
C GLN A 81 11.42 -10.35 10.38
N THR A 82 10.43 -9.53 10.06
CA THR A 82 10.52 -8.08 10.30
C THR A 82 10.63 -7.80 11.79
N ALA A 83 9.77 -8.38 12.61
CA ALA A 83 9.81 -8.17 14.05
C ALA A 83 11.13 -8.65 14.67
N ALA A 84 11.67 -9.78 14.22
CA ALA A 84 12.94 -10.32 14.72
C ALA A 84 14.15 -9.46 14.33
N ARG A 85 14.16 -8.84 13.14
CA ARG A 85 15.35 -8.15 12.60
C ARG A 85 15.33 -6.64 12.82
N LEU A 86 14.15 -5.99 12.82
CA LEU A 86 14.00 -4.54 12.96
C LEU A 86 13.36 -4.12 14.27
N GLY A 87 12.67 -5.01 14.95
CA GLY A 87 11.87 -4.72 16.13
C GLY A 87 10.36 -4.78 15.85
N PRO A 88 9.54 -4.49 16.85
CA PRO A 88 8.09 -4.58 16.75
C PRO A 88 7.52 -3.65 15.68
N ILE A 89 6.56 -4.16 14.90
CA ILE A 89 5.97 -3.44 13.76
C ILE A 89 5.01 -2.37 14.26
N ASP A 90 5.23 -1.11 13.88
CA ASP A 90 4.39 0.05 14.21
C ASP A 90 3.50 0.47 13.05
N VAL A 91 3.95 0.22 11.81
CA VAL A 91 3.24 0.62 10.60
C VAL A 91 3.16 -0.56 9.64
N LEU A 92 1.96 -0.82 9.12
CA LEU A 92 1.74 -1.81 8.07
C LEU A 92 1.17 -1.13 6.82
N VAL A 93 1.79 -1.34 5.65
CA VAL A 93 1.29 -0.87 4.37
C VAL A 93 0.95 -2.07 3.47
N CYS A 94 -0.33 -2.33 3.29
CA CYS A 94 -0.87 -3.29 2.34
C CYS A 94 -0.96 -2.62 0.96
N ASN A 95 0.13 -2.70 0.18
CA ASN A 95 0.21 -2.07 -1.14
C ASN A 95 0.20 -3.08 -2.29
N ALA A 96 0.69 -4.29 -2.09
CA ALA A 96 0.74 -5.30 -3.15
C ALA A 96 -0.68 -5.67 -3.62
N ALA A 97 -0.86 -5.70 -4.94
CA ALA A 97 -2.10 -6.10 -5.58
C ALA A 97 -1.84 -6.84 -6.90
N SER A 98 -2.86 -7.49 -7.43
CA SER A 98 -2.84 -8.08 -8.77
C SER A 98 -4.11 -7.74 -9.54
N ASN A 99 -3.97 -7.64 -10.85
CA ASN A 99 -5.09 -7.55 -11.79
C ASN A 99 -4.76 -8.37 -13.04
N PRO A 100 -5.07 -9.66 -13.06
CA PRO A 100 -4.75 -10.56 -14.18
C PRO A 100 -5.70 -10.42 -15.38
N TYR A 101 -6.73 -9.57 -15.29
CA TYR A 101 -7.75 -9.42 -16.32
C TYR A 101 -8.06 -7.95 -16.61
N TYR A 102 -8.07 -7.61 -17.88
CA TYR A 102 -8.48 -6.29 -18.40
C TYR A 102 -9.54 -6.49 -19.48
N GLY A 103 -10.80 -6.26 -19.15
CA GLY A 103 -11.94 -6.47 -20.04
C GLY A 103 -13.29 -6.40 -19.30
N PRO A 104 -14.41 -6.57 -20.04
CA PRO A 104 -15.75 -6.58 -19.47
C PRO A 104 -15.95 -7.71 -18.45
N MET A 105 -16.74 -7.47 -17.41
CA MET A 105 -17.00 -8.45 -16.33
C MET A 105 -17.54 -9.80 -16.85
N ALA A 106 -18.32 -9.79 -17.95
CA ALA A 106 -18.86 -11.02 -18.54
C ALA A 106 -17.77 -11.95 -19.12
N GLY A 107 -16.56 -11.44 -19.37
CA GLY A 107 -15.47 -12.23 -19.95
C GLY A 107 -14.43 -12.72 -18.92
N ILE A 108 -14.56 -12.34 -17.65
CA ILE A 108 -13.61 -12.81 -16.62
C ILE A 108 -13.90 -14.27 -16.23
N SER A 109 -12.87 -15.10 -16.10
CA SER A 109 -13.05 -16.44 -15.56
C SER A 109 -13.19 -16.44 -14.03
N ASP A 110 -13.84 -17.45 -13.49
CA ASP A 110 -13.95 -17.66 -12.04
C ASP A 110 -12.60 -17.70 -11.35
N GLU A 111 -11.59 -18.32 -11.98
CA GLU A 111 -10.23 -18.39 -11.45
C GLU A 111 -9.59 -16.99 -11.36
N GLN A 112 -9.74 -16.19 -12.42
CA GLN A 112 -9.22 -14.82 -12.44
C GLN A 112 -9.91 -13.95 -11.38
N LEU A 113 -11.25 -14.07 -11.26
CA LEU A 113 -12.00 -13.33 -10.25
C LEU A 113 -11.55 -13.70 -8.83
N ARG A 114 -11.49 -15.00 -8.52
CA ARG A 114 -10.99 -15.48 -7.22
C ARG A 114 -9.58 -14.97 -6.94
N LYS A 115 -8.68 -15.07 -7.93
CA LYS A 115 -7.29 -14.58 -7.78
C LYS A 115 -7.20 -13.08 -7.47
N VAL A 116 -8.08 -12.25 -8.07
CA VAL A 116 -8.15 -10.83 -7.72
C VAL A 116 -8.58 -10.64 -6.27
N LEU A 117 -9.64 -11.32 -5.84
CA LEU A 117 -10.16 -11.19 -4.48
C LEU A 117 -9.17 -11.75 -3.45
N ASP A 118 -8.59 -12.92 -3.70
CA ASP A 118 -7.62 -13.54 -2.81
C ASP A 118 -6.38 -12.66 -2.63
N ASN A 119 -5.84 -12.12 -3.72
CA ASN A 119 -4.62 -11.33 -3.67
C ASN A 119 -4.82 -9.92 -3.14
N ASN A 120 -5.98 -9.30 -3.39
CA ASN A 120 -6.18 -7.90 -3.04
C ASN A 120 -6.90 -7.72 -1.70
N ILE A 121 -7.73 -8.68 -1.28
CA ILE A 121 -8.52 -8.59 -0.05
C ILE A 121 -8.11 -9.63 0.99
N VAL A 122 -8.14 -10.92 0.62
CA VAL A 122 -7.87 -11.99 1.59
C VAL A 122 -6.43 -11.92 2.09
N SER A 123 -5.48 -11.59 1.22
CA SER A 123 -4.08 -11.41 1.61
C SER A 123 -3.87 -10.24 2.59
N ASN A 124 -4.58 -9.12 2.37
CA ASN A 124 -4.55 -7.97 3.29
C ASN A 124 -5.08 -8.38 4.66
N HIS A 125 -6.22 -9.07 4.70
CA HIS A 125 -6.77 -9.62 5.94
C HIS A 125 -5.78 -10.56 6.66
N TRP A 126 -5.11 -11.46 5.95
CA TRP A 126 -4.13 -12.38 6.56
C TRP A 126 -2.95 -11.64 7.19
N LEU A 127 -2.41 -10.65 6.49
CA LEU A 127 -1.26 -9.92 6.99
C LEU A 127 -1.64 -8.99 8.15
N ILE A 128 -2.77 -8.31 8.05
CA ILE A 128 -3.33 -7.49 9.15
C ILE A 128 -3.55 -8.35 10.39
N SER A 129 -4.19 -9.51 10.25
CA SER A 129 -4.42 -10.44 11.37
C SER A 129 -3.13 -10.97 11.99
N ALA A 130 -2.03 -11.04 11.24
CA ALA A 130 -0.74 -11.46 11.77
C ALA A 130 0.00 -10.35 12.53
N VAL A 131 -0.29 -9.07 12.23
CA VAL A 131 0.46 -7.92 12.76
C VAL A 131 -0.33 -7.17 13.85
N ALA A 132 -1.65 -7.02 13.68
CA ALA A 132 -2.49 -6.21 14.55
C ALA A 132 -2.42 -6.59 16.05
N PRO A 133 -2.41 -7.88 16.44
CA PRO A 133 -2.34 -8.23 17.86
C PRO A 133 -1.12 -7.60 18.57
N GLY A 134 0.05 -7.69 17.98
CA GLY A 134 1.26 -7.09 18.55
C GLY A 134 1.24 -5.55 18.54
N MET A 135 0.55 -4.90 17.60
CA MET A 135 0.33 -3.45 17.63
C MET A 135 -0.61 -3.08 18.79
N ILE A 136 -1.70 -3.82 18.98
CA ILE A 136 -2.68 -3.60 20.05
C ILE A 136 -2.03 -3.74 21.43
N GLU A 137 -1.24 -4.79 21.64
CA GLU A 137 -0.51 -5.03 22.92
C GLU A 137 0.42 -3.87 23.28
N ARG A 138 0.94 -3.15 22.29
CA ARG A 138 1.83 -1.99 22.50
C ARG A 138 1.10 -0.64 22.49
N GLY A 139 -0.22 -0.64 22.48
CA GLY A 139 -1.03 0.58 22.58
C GLY A 139 -1.23 1.32 21.27
N GLY A 140 -1.16 0.63 20.13
CA GLY A 140 -1.58 1.18 18.85
C GLY A 140 -0.57 1.06 17.71
N GLY A 141 -0.88 1.75 16.62
CA GLY A 141 -0.10 1.74 15.38
C GLY A 141 -0.87 2.33 14.21
N SER A 142 -0.37 2.14 12.99
CA SER A 142 -1.04 2.58 11.77
C SER A 142 -1.04 1.49 10.70
N ILE A 143 -2.22 1.17 10.19
CA ILE A 143 -2.41 0.29 9.03
C ILE A 143 -2.91 1.13 7.86
N ILE A 144 -2.23 1.03 6.73
CA ILE A 144 -2.53 1.75 5.49
C ILE A 144 -2.80 0.73 4.39
N ILE A 145 -3.96 0.81 3.75
CA ILE A 145 -4.31 -0.03 2.61
C ILE A 145 -4.27 0.82 1.35
N VAL A 146 -3.40 0.48 0.40
CA VAL A 146 -3.35 1.16 -0.90
C VAL A 146 -4.44 0.58 -1.80
N SER A 147 -5.54 1.30 -1.86
CA SER A 147 -6.69 0.98 -2.69
C SER A 147 -6.55 1.59 -4.10
N SER A 148 -7.59 2.23 -4.62
CA SER A 148 -7.64 2.94 -5.91
C SER A 148 -8.92 3.77 -5.99
N ILE A 149 -8.93 4.85 -6.79
CA ILE A 149 -10.19 5.49 -7.22
C ILE A 149 -11.12 4.52 -7.97
N GLY A 150 -10.59 3.40 -8.50
CA GLY A 150 -11.42 2.31 -9.02
C GLY A 150 -12.39 1.72 -7.99
N GLY A 151 -12.09 1.82 -6.69
CA GLY A 151 -13.00 1.43 -5.61
C GLY A 151 -14.12 2.44 -5.33
N LEU A 152 -14.06 3.64 -5.91
CA LEU A 152 -15.03 4.72 -5.72
C LEU A 152 -16.00 4.88 -6.89
N ARG A 153 -15.69 4.27 -8.04
CA ARG A 153 -16.49 4.40 -9.26
C ARG A 153 -16.44 3.13 -10.10
N GLY A 154 -17.45 2.94 -10.94
CA GLY A 154 -17.51 1.83 -11.91
C GLY A 154 -16.46 1.95 -13.01
N SER A 155 -16.10 0.81 -13.59
CA SER A 155 -15.22 0.70 -14.75
C SER A 155 -15.74 -0.38 -15.71
N PRO A 156 -15.80 -0.12 -17.01
CA PRO A 156 -16.22 -1.13 -17.98
C PRO A 156 -15.18 -2.23 -18.22
N LEU A 157 -13.91 -1.99 -17.87
CA LEU A 157 -12.80 -2.90 -18.19
C LEU A 157 -12.01 -3.39 -16.96
N LEU A 158 -12.25 -2.81 -15.79
CA LEU A 158 -11.53 -3.13 -14.54
C LEU A 158 -12.49 -3.56 -13.43
N GLY A 159 -13.64 -4.14 -13.78
CA GLY A 159 -14.72 -4.40 -12.82
C GLY A 159 -14.29 -5.24 -11.62
N ALA A 160 -13.64 -6.38 -11.82
CA ALA A 160 -13.18 -7.24 -10.72
C ALA A 160 -12.15 -6.53 -9.81
N TYR A 161 -11.21 -5.81 -10.43
CA TYR A 161 -10.25 -4.99 -9.68
C TYR A 161 -10.97 -3.89 -8.88
N ALA A 162 -11.91 -3.18 -9.50
CA ALA A 162 -12.70 -2.14 -8.84
C ALA A 162 -13.48 -2.68 -7.64
N ILE A 163 -14.12 -3.86 -7.78
CA ILE A 163 -14.79 -4.56 -6.66
C ILE A 163 -13.80 -4.82 -5.52
N SER A 164 -12.62 -5.37 -5.82
CA SER A 164 -11.61 -5.61 -4.79
C SER A 164 -11.15 -4.33 -4.10
N LYS A 165 -11.02 -3.23 -4.85
CA LYS A 165 -10.60 -1.94 -4.30
C LYS A 165 -11.71 -1.25 -3.50
N ALA A 166 -12.98 -1.45 -3.85
CA ALA A 166 -14.12 -1.04 -3.01
C ALA A 166 -14.16 -1.83 -1.69
N ALA A 167 -13.87 -3.14 -1.74
CA ALA A 167 -13.78 -3.97 -0.55
C ALA A 167 -12.65 -3.53 0.41
N ASP A 168 -11.49 -3.06 -0.11
CA ASP A 168 -10.42 -2.45 0.69
C ASP A 168 -10.95 -1.27 1.54
N LEU A 169 -11.79 -0.42 0.95
CA LEU A 169 -12.35 0.75 1.65
C LEU A 169 -13.26 0.33 2.81
N GLN A 170 -14.07 -0.71 2.61
CA GLN A 170 -14.95 -1.22 3.66
C GLN A 170 -14.16 -2.00 4.72
N LEU A 171 -13.13 -2.75 4.32
CA LEU A 171 -12.22 -3.43 5.25
C LEU A 171 -11.57 -2.42 6.20
N ALA A 172 -11.06 -1.30 5.67
CA ALA A 172 -10.46 -0.25 6.50
C ALA A 172 -11.46 0.35 7.50
N ARG A 173 -12.71 0.61 7.09
CA ARG A 173 -13.77 1.13 8.00
C ARG A 173 -14.10 0.16 9.12
N ASN A 174 -14.28 -1.13 8.78
CA ASN A 174 -14.59 -2.14 9.78
C ASN A 174 -13.46 -2.29 10.81
N LEU A 175 -12.21 -2.38 10.33
CA LEU A 175 -11.04 -2.50 11.21
C LEU A 175 -10.78 -1.22 12.02
N ALA A 176 -11.11 -0.05 11.50
CA ALA A 176 -11.01 1.21 12.25
C ALA A 176 -11.98 1.23 13.46
N VAL A 177 -13.19 0.70 13.29
CA VAL A 177 -14.16 0.58 14.38
C VAL A 177 -13.72 -0.50 15.39
N GLU A 178 -13.24 -1.65 14.90
CA GLU A 178 -12.81 -2.77 15.73
C GLU A 178 -11.55 -2.44 16.55
N TYR A 179 -10.56 -1.80 15.92
CA TYR A 179 -9.24 -1.57 16.53
C TYR A 179 -9.06 -0.17 17.14
N GLY A 180 -9.98 0.74 16.85
CA GLY A 180 -9.96 2.12 17.39
C GLY A 180 -9.85 2.20 18.92
N PRO A 181 -10.58 1.37 19.71
CA PRO A 181 -10.42 1.33 21.16
C PRO A 181 -9.01 1.02 21.66
N HIS A 182 -8.17 0.42 20.78
CA HIS A 182 -6.78 0.08 21.07
C HIS A 182 -5.78 1.09 20.45
N ASN A 183 -6.27 2.26 20.01
CA ASN A 183 -5.44 3.29 19.36
C ASN A 183 -4.71 2.79 18.09
N LEU A 184 -5.23 1.76 17.43
CA LEU A 184 -4.74 1.25 16.15
C LEU A 184 -5.59 1.85 15.03
N ARG A 185 -4.97 2.73 14.24
CA ARG A 185 -5.64 3.44 13.15
C ARG A 185 -5.56 2.63 11.86
N VAL A 186 -6.65 2.60 11.09
CA VAL A 186 -6.71 1.91 9.79
C VAL A 186 -7.30 2.85 8.75
N ASN A 187 -6.56 3.13 7.69
CA ASN A 187 -6.99 4.05 6.64
C ASN A 187 -6.65 3.50 5.24
N CYS A 188 -7.32 4.02 4.23
CA CYS A 188 -7.00 3.77 2.83
C CYS A 188 -6.37 4.99 2.17
N ILE A 189 -5.50 4.74 1.18
CA ILE A 189 -5.17 5.70 0.13
C ILE A 189 -5.85 5.21 -1.14
N ALA A 190 -6.51 6.10 -1.87
CA ALA A 190 -7.10 5.81 -3.17
C ALA A 190 -6.39 6.61 -4.28
N PRO A 191 -5.30 6.07 -4.87
CA PRO A 191 -4.60 6.72 -5.96
C PRO A 191 -5.45 6.81 -7.22
N GLY A 192 -5.25 7.88 -7.99
CA GLY A 192 -5.60 7.96 -9.40
C GLY A 192 -4.66 7.17 -10.29
N LEU A 193 -4.55 7.55 -11.57
CA LEU A 193 -3.54 6.97 -12.45
C LEU A 193 -2.16 7.52 -12.07
N VAL A 194 -1.26 6.61 -11.71
CA VAL A 194 0.11 6.91 -11.28
C VAL A 194 1.10 6.22 -12.23
N ARG A 195 2.18 6.90 -12.57
CA ARG A 195 3.25 6.39 -13.44
C ARG A 195 4.01 5.26 -12.73
N THR A 196 3.58 4.03 -12.96
CA THR A 196 4.16 2.82 -12.39
C THR A 196 4.15 1.70 -13.41
N GLU A 197 5.03 0.72 -13.25
CA GLU A 197 5.04 -0.48 -14.10
C GLU A 197 3.72 -1.27 -14.02
N PHE A 198 3.08 -1.30 -12.85
CA PHE A 198 1.77 -1.94 -12.67
C PHE A 198 0.67 -1.32 -13.56
N ALA A 199 0.71 -0.02 -13.74
CA ALA A 199 -0.27 0.73 -14.53
C ALA A 199 0.19 0.99 -15.99
N ARG A 200 1.31 0.41 -16.44
CA ARG A 200 1.96 0.72 -17.71
C ARG A 200 1.00 0.65 -18.90
N ALA A 201 0.18 -0.39 -18.98
CA ALA A 201 -0.82 -0.53 -20.04
C ALA A 201 -1.84 0.63 -20.12
N LEU A 202 -1.92 1.48 -19.09
CA LEU A 202 -2.86 2.60 -19.03
C LEU A 202 -2.21 3.94 -19.42
N TRP A 203 -0.87 4.02 -19.59
CA TRP A 203 -0.17 5.28 -19.86
C TRP A 203 1.01 5.16 -20.85
N ASP A 204 1.35 3.95 -21.31
CA ASP A 204 2.46 3.72 -22.23
C ASP A 204 2.15 4.24 -23.66
N ASP A 205 0.87 4.25 -24.03
CA ASP A 205 0.39 4.84 -25.27
C ASP A 205 0.25 6.37 -25.11
N PRO A 206 0.93 7.21 -25.95
CA PRO A 206 0.89 8.66 -25.85
C PRO A 206 -0.51 9.27 -26.02
N GLU A 207 -1.34 8.71 -26.91
CA GLU A 207 -2.69 9.22 -27.15
C GLU A 207 -3.61 8.93 -25.95
N LEU A 208 -3.52 7.70 -25.42
CA LEU A 208 -4.26 7.31 -24.22
C LEU A 208 -3.82 8.14 -23.01
N LEU A 209 -2.51 8.39 -22.86
CA LEU A 209 -1.96 9.24 -21.82
C LEU A 209 -2.49 10.68 -21.94
N ALA A 210 -2.49 11.24 -23.16
CA ALA A 210 -3.01 12.59 -23.39
C ALA A 210 -4.50 12.69 -23.03
N GLN A 211 -5.33 11.71 -23.48
CA GLN A 211 -6.76 11.66 -23.14
C GLN A 211 -7.01 11.57 -21.63
N ARG A 212 -6.23 10.75 -20.90
CA ARG A 212 -6.36 10.61 -19.44
C ARG A 212 -5.92 11.87 -18.72
N SER A 213 -4.80 12.45 -19.15
CA SER A 213 -4.30 13.72 -18.60
C SER A 213 -5.29 14.85 -18.81
N ALA A 214 -5.92 14.93 -19.99
CA ALA A 214 -6.95 15.93 -20.30
C ALA A 214 -8.20 15.83 -19.41
N ARG A 215 -8.52 14.63 -18.90
CA ARG A 215 -9.64 14.39 -17.97
C ARG A 215 -9.27 14.61 -16.52
N THR A 216 -7.98 14.71 -16.20
CA THR A 216 -7.50 14.99 -14.85
C THR A 216 -7.48 16.51 -14.64
N PRO A 217 -8.10 17.07 -13.61
CA PRO A 217 -8.04 18.53 -13.33
C PRO A 217 -6.61 19.07 -13.29
N LEU A 218 -5.64 18.38 -12.69
CA LEU A 218 -4.24 18.77 -12.68
C LEU A 218 -3.51 18.52 -14.01
N ARG A 219 -4.20 18.03 -15.08
CA ARG A 219 -3.71 17.88 -16.45
C ARG A 219 -2.49 16.97 -16.60
N ARG A 220 -2.30 16.04 -15.69
CA ARG A 220 -1.24 15.03 -15.72
C ARG A 220 -1.64 13.77 -14.95
N ILE A 221 -0.89 12.70 -15.13
CA ILE A 221 -0.95 11.56 -14.20
C ILE A 221 -0.06 11.83 -12.99
N GLY A 222 -0.29 11.11 -11.88
CA GLY A 222 0.51 11.23 -10.67
C GLY A 222 1.84 10.49 -10.75
N GLU A 223 2.75 10.84 -9.85
CA GLU A 223 4.01 10.12 -9.60
C GLU A 223 3.90 9.31 -8.29
N ALA A 224 4.71 8.25 -8.17
CA ALA A 224 4.67 7.37 -6.99
C ALA A 224 4.97 8.11 -5.68
N ASP A 225 5.82 9.12 -5.74
CA ASP A 225 6.21 9.95 -4.62
C ASP A 225 5.05 10.78 -4.04
N GLU A 226 4.10 11.18 -4.88
CA GLU A 226 2.91 11.93 -4.44
C GLU A 226 1.98 11.06 -3.59
N ILE A 227 1.97 9.74 -3.84
CA ILE A 227 1.26 8.77 -3.00
C ILE A 227 2.02 8.49 -1.71
N ALA A 228 3.35 8.47 -1.78
CA ALA A 228 4.20 8.26 -0.62
C ALA A 228 4.05 9.38 0.43
N GLY A 229 3.87 10.64 0.02
CA GLY A 229 3.57 11.75 0.92
C GLY A 229 2.31 11.53 1.75
N ALA A 230 1.24 11.03 1.10
CA ALA A 230 0.00 10.67 1.80
C ALA A 230 0.21 9.50 2.79
N ALA A 231 1.05 8.53 2.43
CA ALA A 231 1.39 7.42 3.32
C ALA A 231 2.20 7.89 4.54
N VAL A 232 3.15 8.81 4.37
CA VAL A 232 3.88 9.44 5.49
C VAL A 232 2.91 10.13 6.45
N PHE A 233 1.97 10.93 5.93
CA PHE A 233 0.93 11.56 6.76
C PHE A 233 0.14 10.52 7.57
N LEU A 234 -0.37 9.46 6.92
CA LEU A 234 -1.17 8.43 7.59
C LEU A 234 -0.37 7.58 8.58
N ALA A 235 0.93 7.41 8.39
CA ALA A 235 1.81 6.70 9.30
C ALA A 235 2.20 7.53 10.53
N ALA A 236 2.26 8.85 10.39
CA ALA A 236 2.83 9.79 11.35
C ALA A 236 1.83 10.27 12.43
N PRO A 237 2.30 10.90 13.52
CA PRO A 237 1.46 11.56 14.51
C PRO A 237 0.52 12.63 13.94
N ALA A 238 0.86 13.24 12.79
CA ALA A 238 0.02 14.21 12.10
C ALA A 238 -1.40 13.69 11.79
N SER A 239 -1.58 12.38 11.70
CA SER A 239 -2.88 11.74 11.47
C SER A 239 -3.44 11.02 12.70
N SER A 240 -3.03 11.41 13.92
CA SER A 240 -3.44 10.73 15.17
C SER A 240 -4.95 10.68 15.40
N PHE A 241 -5.71 11.59 14.80
CA PHE A 241 -7.19 11.62 14.86
C PHE A 241 -7.86 11.21 13.54
N VAL A 242 -7.13 10.48 12.68
CA VAL A 242 -7.62 10.00 11.36
C VAL A 242 -7.66 8.48 11.36
N THR A 243 -8.85 7.90 11.32
CA THR A 243 -9.07 6.45 11.17
C THR A 243 -10.35 6.18 10.38
N GLY A 244 -10.42 5.05 9.67
CA GLY A 244 -11.55 4.67 8.82
C GLY A 244 -11.70 5.50 7.54
N GLN A 245 -10.73 6.37 7.23
CA GLN A 245 -10.83 7.30 6.12
C GLN A 245 -10.20 6.76 4.84
N THR A 246 -10.68 7.28 3.71
CA THR A 246 -10.08 7.10 2.40
C THR A 246 -9.51 8.43 1.93
N LEU A 247 -8.18 8.53 1.88
CA LEU A 247 -7.50 9.70 1.33
C LEU A 247 -7.34 9.51 -0.17
N VAL A 248 -8.10 10.27 -0.95
CA VAL A 248 -8.03 10.26 -2.42
C VAL A 248 -6.84 11.12 -2.87
N VAL A 249 -5.99 10.54 -3.74
CA VAL A 249 -4.80 11.21 -4.30
C VAL A 249 -4.79 10.95 -5.81
N ASP A 250 -5.56 11.74 -6.57
CA ASP A 250 -5.91 11.44 -7.95
C ASP A 250 -5.84 12.63 -8.92
N GLY A 251 -5.32 13.76 -8.47
CA GLY A 251 -5.27 14.99 -9.27
C GLY A 251 -6.65 15.58 -9.57
N GLY A 252 -7.69 15.23 -8.79
CA GLY A 252 -9.05 15.74 -8.90
C GLY A 252 -9.96 14.93 -9.83
N VAL A 253 -9.57 13.74 -10.28
CA VAL A 253 -10.36 12.92 -11.23
C VAL A 253 -11.72 12.50 -10.66
N THR A 254 -11.87 12.43 -9.34
CA THR A 254 -13.11 12.05 -8.65
C THR A 254 -13.84 13.22 -7.98
N ALA A 255 -13.36 14.45 -8.16
CA ALA A 255 -13.99 15.65 -7.63
C ALA A 255 -15.30 16.01 -8.35
#